data_d565eceb182fd77dc59d283ecdcf21ae
#
_entry.id   d565eceb182fd77dc59d283ecdcf21ae
#
_cell.length_a   1.000
_cell.length_b   1.000
_cell.length_c   1.000
_cell.angle_alpha   90.00
_cell.angle_beta   90.00
_cell.angle_gamma   90.00
#
_symmetry.space_group_name_H-M   'P 1'
#
loop_
_entity.id
_entity.type
_entity.pdbx_description
1 polymer ?
#
loop_
_entity_poly.entity_id
_entity_poly.type
_entity_poly.pdbx_seq_one_letter_code
_entity_poly.pdbx_strand_id
1 'polypeptide(L)'
;MIRIFSVFFVLSCCIYSCKKDSDEEGYESYRYELWKECVQNNFQIDFIGKQYDDGAYPNFMGVSFDRDHEGIGGIESEGVLNNIEEVLLQTNDLDAVLLCVGGNDLLGGDEPQTVIDNIVLIIDEIQNRFPNIIIFLEQIAPGNNETMTNDLSLKLSEFNDLIHQTATLYSNQNTSVIAVDMNTNFTENLLADEVHYNQYGAVFVAEQYYTSISTVFNSQNPLKILPLGDSRVEGARP
;
A
#
# COMPACT_ATOMS: atom_id res chain seq x y z
N MET A 1 -36.95 -29.17 -66.26
CA MET A 1 -37.30 -28.38 -65.06
C MET A 1 -36.52 -28.97 -63.89
N ILE A 2 -35.34 -28.44 -63.68
CA ILE A 2 -34.41 -28.94 -62.65
C ILE A 2 -34.53 -27.98 -61.47
N ARG A 3 -34.94 -28.54 -60.30
CA ARG A 3 -35.01 -27.79 -59.04
C ARG A 3 -33.68 -27.94 -58.31
N ILE A 4 -32.95 -26.82 -58.16
CA ILE A 4 -31.73 -26.73 -57.37
C ILE A 4 -32.16 -26.47 -55.92
N PHE A 5 -31.85 -27.40 -55.03
CA PHE A 5 -31.94 -27.20 -53.59
C PHE A 5 -30.65 -26.54 -53.09
N SER A 6 -30.73 -25.29 -52.66
CA SER A 6 -29.63 -24.64 -51.93
C SER A 6 -29.69 -25.07 -50.48
N VAL A 7 -28.63 -25.78 -50.03
CA VAL A 7 -28.40 -26.11 -48.63
C VAL A 7 -27.62 -24.93 -48.02
N PHE A 8 -28.28 -24.15 -47.16
CA PHE A 8 -27.61 -23.18 -46.32
C PHE A 8 -26.90 -23.89 -45.18
N PHE A 9 -25.57 -23.91 -45.20
CA PHE A 9 -24.72 -24.33 -44.07
C PHE A 9 -24.59 -23.16 -43.11
N VAL A 10 -25.34 -23.20 -42.01
CA VAL A 10 -25.18 -22.23 -40.91
C VAL A 10 -23.95 -22.63 -40.12
N LEU A 11 -22.85 -21.92 -40.33
CA LEU A 11 -21.64 -22.05 -39.53
C LEU A 11 -21.91 -21.41 -38.16
N SER A 12 -22.23 -22.25 -37.17
CA SER A 12 -22.29 -21.83 -35.78
C SER A 12 -20.87 -21.56 -35.28
N CYS A 13 -20.46 -20.28 -35.28
CA CYS A 13 -19.28 -19.86 -34.56
C CYS A 13 -19.55 -19.99 -33.04
N CYS A 14 -19.13 -21.09 -32.46
CA CYS A 14 -18.94 -21.18 -31.04
C CYS A 14 -17.81 -20.19 -30.67
N ILE A 15 -18.18 -19.00 -30.20
CA ILE A 15 -17.27 -18.13 -29.46
C ILE A 15 -17.00 -18.86 -28.15
N TYR A 16 -15.93 -19.62 -28.10
CA TYR A 16 -15.29 -19.98 -26.84
C TYR A 16 -14.78 -18.68 -26.25
N SER A 17 -15.58 -18.11 -25.35
CA SER A 17 -15.08 -17.15 -24.38
C SER A 17 -14.05 -17.93 -23.54
N CYS A 18 -12.77 -17.77 -23.84
CA CYS A 18 -11.74 -18.08 -22.88
C CYS A 18 -12.03 -17.22 -21.65
N LYS A 19 -12.67 -17.82 -20.63
CA LYS A 19 -12.43 -17.40 -19.28
C LYS A 19 -10.92 -17.55 -19.09
N LYS A 20 -10.22 -16.44 -18.94
CA LYS A 20 -8.90 -16.41 -18.35
C LYS A 20 -9.12 -16.96 -16.94
N ASP A 21 -8.86 -18.25 -16.73
CA ASP A 21 -8.66 -18.76 -15.39
C ASP A 21 -7.39 -18.08 -14.91
N SER A 22 -7.58 -16.95 -14.22
CA SER A 22 -6.52 -16.31 -13.46
C SER A 22 -6.37 -17.11 -12.17
N ASP A 23 -5.56 -18.19 -12.23
CA ASP A 23 -4.90 -18.74 -11.05
C ASP A 23 -3.74 -17.82 -10.60
N GLU A 24 -3.81 -16.53 -10.88
CA GLU A 24 -2.97 -15.53 -10.25
C GLU A 24 -3.54 -15.35 -8.84
N GLU A 25 -2.87 -15.93 -7.85
CA GLU A 25 -3.10 -15.56 -6.46
C GLU A 25 -2.99 -14.04 -6.39
N GLY A 26 -4.10 -13.37 -6.03
CA GLY A 26 -4.10 -11.92 -5.89
C GLY A 26 -3.10 -11.53 -4.81
N TYR A 27 -2.42 -10.41 -5.01
CA TYR A 27 -1.55 -9.87 -3.98
C TYR A 27 -2.37 -9.27 -2.83
N GLU A 28 -1.80 -9.27 -1.61
CA GLU A 28 -2.49 -8.81 -0.43
C GLU A 28 -1.93 -7.47 0.06
N SER A 29 -2.82 -6.59 0.50
CA SER A 29 -2.43 -5.45 1.32
C SER A 29 -2.17 -5.90 2.76
N TYR A 30 -1.18 -5.28 3.39
CA TYR A 30 -0.89 -5.48 4.81
C TYR A 30 -2.04 -5.04 5.75
N ARG A 31 -2.99 -4.22 5.28
CA ARG A 31 -4.03 -3.59 6.10
C ARG A 31 -4.90 -4.58 6.85
N TYR A 32 -5.31 -5.68 6.21
CA TYR A 32 -6.10 -6.71 6.86
C TYR A 32 -5.32 -7.43 7.96
N GLU A 33 -4.04 -7.74 7.72
CA GLU A 33 -3.19 -8.39 8.70
C GLU A 33 -2.89 -7.46 9.89
N LEU A 34 -2.58 -6.19 9.63
CA LEU A 34 -2.41 -5.16 10.66
C LEU A 34 -3.67 -4.99 11.51
N TRP A 35 -4.83 -4.92 10.87
CA TRP A 35 -6.11 -4.83 11.58
C TRP A 35 -6.36 -6.06 12.47
N LYS A 36 -6.07 -7.28 12.00
CA LYS A 36 -6.18 -8.49 12.83
C LYS A 36 -5.27 -8.44 14.05
N GLU A 37 -4.04 -8.00 13.87
CA GLU A 37 -3.09 -7.88 14.96
C GLU A 37 -3.55 -6.84 16.00
N CYS A 38 -4.07 -5.73 15.55
CA CYS A 38 -4.69 -4.73 16.41
C CYS A 38 -5.89 -5.30 17.19
N VAL A 39 -6.81 -5.99 16.53
CA VAL A 39 -7.96 -6.63 17.18
C VAL A 39 -7.52 -7.65 18.22
N GLN A 40 -6.54 -8.49 17.89
CA GLN A 40 -6.02 -9.52 18.80
C GLN A 40 -5.41 -8.94 20.08
N ASN A 41 -4.80 -7.76 19.96
CA ASN A 41 -4.16 -7.06 21.08
C ASN A 41 -5.06 -6.01 21.74
N ASN A 42 -6.38 -6.00 21.44
CA ASN A 42 -7.35 -5.02 21.91
C ASN A 42 -6.98 -3.56 21.58
N PHE A 43 -6.30 -3.36 20.47
CA PHE A 43 -5.94 -2.08 19.93
C PHE A 43 -6.99 -1.69 18.88
N GLN A 44 -7.74 -0.62 19.12
CA GLN A 44 -8.81 -0.21 18.22
C GLN A 44 -8.25 0.76 17.18
N ILE A 45 -8.48 0.47 15.90
CA ILE A 45 -8.16 1.34 14.78
C ILE A 45 -9.38 1.57 13.91
N ASP A 46 -9.42 2.74 13.27
CA ASP A 46 -10.43 3.22 12.33
C ASP A 46 -9.63 3.71 11.09
N PHE A 47 -9.67 2.93 10.01
CA PHE A 47 -8.99 3.33 8.80
C PHE A 47 -9.78 4.42 8.09
N ILE A 48 -9.07 5.41 7.57
CA ILE A 48 -9.66 6.56 6.88
C ILE A 48 -9.23 6.53 5.41
N GLY A 49 -10.15 6.82 4.50
CA GLY A 49 -9.86 6.93 3.07
C GLY A 49 -11.12 6.95 2.21
N LYS A 50 -10.98 7.32 0.93
CA LYS A 50 -12.05 7.30 -0.06
C LYS A 50 -12.12 5.97 -0.80
N GLN A 51 -11.01 5.26 -0.86
CA GLN A 51 -10.95 3.97 -1.50
C GLN A 51 -11.57 2.94 -0.57
N TYR A 52 -12.15 1.91 -1.14
CA TYR A 52 -12.79 0.84 -0.40
C TYR A 52 -12.38 -0.49 -1.02
N ASP A 53 -11.76 -1.32 -0.20
CA ASP A 53 -11.35 -2.66 -0.62
C ASP A 53 -12.57 -3.59 -0.68
N ASP A 54 -12.93 -4.11 -1.84
CA ASP A 54 -14.09 -4.99 -2.07
C ASP A 54 -13.75 -6.49 -1.97
N GLY A 55 -12.53 -6.85 -1.62
CA GLY A 55 -12.07 -8.22 -1.43
C GLY A 55 -12.86 -9.00 -0.37
N ALA A 56 -12.74 -10.33 -0.42
CA ALA A 56 -13.43 -11.23 0.49
C ALA A 56 -12.65 -11.41 1.79
N TYR A 57 -12.94 -10.58 2.79
CA TYR A 57 -12.31 -10.64 4.10
C TYR A 57 -13.21 -11.32 5.14
N PRO A 58 -12.79 -12.43 5.77
CA PRO A 58 -13.53 -13.03 6.87
C PRO A 58 -13.50 -12.13 8.13
N ASN A 59 -14.57 -12.17 8.90
CA ASN A 59 -14.56 -11.57 10.23
C ASN A 59 -13.50 -12.24 11.10
N PHE A 60 -12.80 -11.44 11.90
CA PHE A 60 -11.83 -11.93 12.87
C PHE A 60 -12.29 -11.61 14.29
N MET A 61 -12.35 -12.61 15.17
CA MET A 61 -12.85 -12.50 16.56
C MET A 61 -14.24 -11.84 16.66
N GLY A 62 -15.09 -12.02 15.64
CA GLY A 62 -16.45 -11.46 15.58
C GLY A 62 -16.52 -10.01 15.10
N VAL A 63 -15.40 -9.41 14.73
CA VAL A 63 -15.29 -8.04 14.19
C VAL A 63 -15.14 -8.10 12.68
N SER A 64 -15.73 -7.15 11.96
CA SER A 64 -15.54 -6.98 10.51
C SER A 64 -14.33 -6.11 10.23
N PHE A 65 -13.59 -6.44 9.16
CA PHE A 65 -12.48 -5.62 8.70
C PHE A 65 -12.96 -4.24 8.25
N ASP A 66 -12.24 -3.21 8.65
CA ASP A 66 -12.37 -1.86 8.16
C ASP A 66 -11.59 -1.72 6.84
N ARG A 67 -12.26 -1.38 5.75
CA ARG A 67 -11.76 -1.50 4.38
C ARG A 67 -11.33 -0.17 3.76
N ASP A 68 -11.44 0.93 4.51
CA ASP A 68 -11.14 2.26 3.99
C ASP A 68 -9.62 2.47 3.81
N HIS A 69 -9.22 3.16 2.75
CA HIS A 69 -7.81 3.47 2.45
C HIS A 69 -7.65 4.57 1.39
N GLU A 70 -6.42 5.01 1.16
CA GLU A 70 -5.99 5.88 0.04
C GLU A 70 -4.82 5.24 -0.73
N GLY A 71 -4.85 3.92 -0.91
CA GLY A 71 -3.93 3.22 -1.82
C GLY A 71 -4.43 3.31 -3.26
N ILE A 72 -3.55 3.64 -4.19
CA ILE A 72 -3.84 3.74 -5.63
C ILE A 72 -2.76 2.99 -6.42
N GLY A 73 -3.16 1.94 -7.14
CA GLY A 73 -2.24 1.13 -7.94
C GLY A 73 -1.44 1.95 -8.94
N GLY A 74 -0.13 1.78 -8.95
CA GLY A 74 0.77 2.44 -9.89
C GLY A 74 1.02 3.92 -9.63
N ILE A 75 0.49 4.50 -8.55
CA ILE A 75 0.72 5.93 -8.27
C ILE A 75 2.18 6.18 -7.89
N GLU A 76 2.76 7.24 -8.41
CA GLU A 76 4.07 7.78 -8.06
C GLU A 76 3.95 8.88 -7.01
N SER A 77 5.07 9.29 -6.44
CA SER A 77 5.12 10.32 -5.39
C SER A 77 4.54 11.65 -5.83
N GLU A 78 4.76 12.07 -7.08
CA GLU A 78 4.15 13.28 -7.66
C GLU A 78 2.61 13.15 -7.70
N GLY A 79 2.09 11.97 -8.02
CA GLY A 79 0.65 11.72 -8.04
C GLY A 79 0.02 11.83 -6.65
N VAL A 80 0.69 11.30 -5.61
CA VAL A 80 0.25 11.48 -4.21
C VAL A 80 0.28 12.95 -3.81
N LEU A 81 1.37 13.67 -4.12
CA LEU A 81 1.52 15.10 -3.85
C LEU A 81 0.40 15.94 -4.49
N ASN A 82 0.07 15.65 -5.73
CA ASN A 82 -0.99 16.37 -6.45
C ASN A 82 -2.39 16.15 -5.86
N ASN A 83 -2.63 15.05 -5.14
CA ASN A 83 -3.91 14.68 -4.57
C ASN A 83 -4.01 14.94 -3.05
N ILE A 84 -2.88 15.21 -2.36
CA ILE A 84 -2.82 15.18 -0.90
C ILE A 84 -3.78 16.18 -0.24
N GLU A 85 -3.93 17.39 -0.79
CA GLU A 85 -4.85 18.39 -0.24
C GLU A 85 -6.29 17.87 -0.22
N GLU A 86 -6.75 17.27 -1.33
CA GLU A 86 -8.09 16.69 -1.42
C GLU A 86 -8.27 15.51 -0.45
N VAL A 87 -7.25 14.67 -0.30
CA VAL A 87 -7.24 13.55 0.64
C VAL A 87 -7.39 14.06 2.08
N LEU A 88 -6.61 15.04 2.48
CA LEU A 88 -6.63 15.58 3.85
C LEU A 88 -7.91 16.35 4.20
N LEU A 89 -8.67 16.82 3.20
CA LEU A 89 -9.96 17.48 3.42
C LEU A 89 -11.09 16.51 3.80
N GLN A 90 -10.89 15.20 3.67
CA GLN A 90 -11.92 14.19 3.96
C GLN A 90 -12.17 14.00 5.44
N THR A 91 -11.19 14.29 6.28
CA THR A 91 -11.30 14.15 7.74
C THR A 91 -10.82 15.42 8.44
N ASN A 92 -11.40 15.68 9.61
CA ASN A 92 -10.94 16.75 10.50
C ASN A 92 -10.20 16.20 11.74
N ASP A 93 -10.07 14.89 11.83
CA ASP A 93 -9.54 14.20 12.99
C ASP A 93 -8.76 12.98 12.52
N LEU A 94 -7.44 13.04 12.63
CA LEU A 94 -6.51 12.02 12.17
C LEU A 94 -5.37 11.92 13.18
N ASP A 95 -5.08 10.70 13.62
CA ASP A 95 -4.01 10.41 14.59
C ASP A 95 -2.70 10.02 13.90
N ALA A 96 -2.80 9.25 12.80
CA ALA A 96 -1.62 8.77 12.10
C ALA A 96 -1.83 8.63 10.58
N VAL A 97 -0.72 8.69 9.84
CA VAL A 97 -0.63 8.34 8.43
C VAL A 97 0.38 7.20 8.28
N LEU A 98 0.01 6.14 7.54
CA LEU A 98 0.95 5.11 7.07
C LEU A 98 1.30 5.47 5.63
N LEU A 99 2.47 6.06 5.40
CA LEU A 99 2.87 6.58 4.09
C LEU A 99 3.83 5.60 3.40
N CYS A 100 3.32 4.94 2.35
CA CYS A 100 4.08 4.02 1.50
C CYS A 100 4.03 4.51 0.05
N VAL A 101 5.09 5.15 -0.43
CA VAL A 101 5.21 5.69 -1.78
C VAL A 101 6.69 5.79 -2.20
N GLY A 102 6.94 5.74 -3.50
CA GLY A 102 8.28 5.85 -4.09
C GLY A 102 8.73 4.57 -4.81
N GLY A 103 8.06 3.44 -4.58
CA GLY A 103 8.39 2.20 -5.27
C GLY A 103 8.20 2.29 -6.78
N ASN A 104 7.09 2.86 -7.23
CA ASN A 104 6.81 3.05 -8.66
C ASN A 104 7.74 4.07 -9.31
N ASP A 105 8.10 5.14 -8.60
CA ASP A 105 9.08 6.13 -9.05
C ASP A 105 10.44 5.47 -9.34
N LEU A 106 10.95 4.67 -8.41
CA LEU A 106 12.22 3.96 -8.56
C LEU A 106 12.17 2.92 -9.70
N LEU A 107 11.05 2.19 -9.84
CA LEU A 107 10.81 1.27 -10.95
C LEU A 107 10.71 2.02 -12.29
N GLY A 108 10.15 3.23 -12.29
CA GLY A 108 10.11 4.17 -13.41
C GLY A 108 11.48 4.72 -13.81
N GLY A 109 12.47 4.62 -12.92
CA GLY A 109 13.84 5.03 -13.14
C GLY A 109 14.22 6.36 -12.48
N ASP A 110 13.35 6.95 -11.70
CA ASP A 110 13.60 8.21 -11.01
C ASP A 110 14.78 8.12 -10.03
N GLU A 111 15.39 9.25 -9.78
CA GLU A 111 16.48 9.34 -8.81
C GLU A 111 15.90 9.45 -7.39
N PRO A 112 16.47 8.73 -6.41
CA PRO A 112 15.96 8.69 -5.03
C PRO A 112 15.71 10.07 -4.43
N GLN A 113 16.60 11.04 -4.67
CA GLN A 113 16.44 12.39 -4.12
C GLN A 113 15.19 13.11 -4.69
N THR A 114 14.86 12.92 -5.96
CA THR A 114 13.64 13.49 -6.56
C THR A 114 12.38 12.97 -5.87
N VAL A 115 12.35 11.69 -5.59
CA VAL A 115 11.24 11.04 -4.90
C VAL A 115 11.11 11.56 -3.45
N ILE A 116 12.24 11.69 -2.76
CA ILE A 116 12.29 12.26 -1.41
C ILE A 116 11.83 13.72 -1.36
N ASP A 117 12.18 14.52 -2.37
CA ASP A 117 11.71 15.92 -2.44
C ASP A 117 10.18 15.99 -2.50
N ASN A 118 9.52 15.10 -3.25
CA ASN A 118 8.06 14.98 -3.27
C ASN A 118 7.51 14.51 -1.90
N ILE A 119 8.13 13.49 -1.29
CA ILE A 119 7.73 12.96 0.02
C ILE A 119 7.81 14.06 1.09
N VAL A 120 8.83 14.89 1.06
CA VAL A 120 8.98 16.04 1.97
C VAL A 120 7.81 17.00 1.84
N LEU A 121 7.41 17.35 0.61
CA LEU A 121 6.25 18.21 0.39
C LEU A 121 4.94 17.55 0.87
N ILE A 122 4.77 16.24 0.69
CA ILE A 122 3.63 15.49 1.24
C ILE A 122 3.61 15.56 2.77
N ILE A 123 4.76 15.36 3.42
CA ILE A 123 4.90 15.47 4.87
C ILE A 123 4.53 16.88 5.35
N ASP A 124 5.02 17.90 4.66
CA ASP A 124 4.72 19.31 5.00
C ASP A 124 3.21 19.60 4.92
N GLU A 125 2.52 19.13 3.88
CA GLU A 125 1.06 19.30 3.74
C GLU A 125 0.31 18.58 4.87
N ILE A 126 0.71 17.33 5.20
CA ILE A 126 0.11 16.58 6.31
C ILE A 126 0.31 17.30 7.65
N GLN A 127 1.53 17.75 7.95
CA GLN A 127 1.86 18.43 9.21
C GLN A 127 1.21 19.81 9.32
N ASN A 128 1.08 20.53 8.21
CA ASN A 128 0.36 21.82 8.16
C ASN A 128 -1.13 21.64 8.50
N ARG A 129 -1.74 20.55 8.03
CA ARG A 129 -3.16 20.27 8.29
C ARG A 129 -3.41 19.67 9.66
N PHE A 130 -2.50 18.82 10.16
CA PHE A 130 -2.58 18.09 11.42
C PHE A 130 -1.30 18.29 12.26
N PRO A 131 -1.21 19.35 13.05
CA PRO A 131 0.04 19.71 13.73
C PRO A 131 0.56 18.74 14.80
N ASN A 132 -0.23 17.74 15.19
CA ASN A 132 0.16 16.72 16.18
C ASN A 132 0.19 15.31 15.57
N ILE A 133 0.22 15.20 14.26
CA ILE A 133 0.16 13.94 13.53
C ILE A 133 1.40 13.08 13.76
N ILE A 134 1.22 11.78 13.70
CA ILE A 134 2.32 10.82 13.58
C ILE A 134 2.32 10.23 12.17
N ILE A 135 3.44 10.34 11.48
CA ILE A 135 3.63 9.79 10.13
C ILE A 135 4.59 8.60 10.24
N PHE A 136 4.09 7.41 9.92
CA PHE A 136 4.90 6.22 9.73
C PHE A 136 5.32 6.18 8.27
N LEU A 137 6.58 6.54 8.01
CA LEU A 137 7.17 6.64 6.68
C LEU A 137 7.89 5.35 6.34
N GLU A 138 7.42 4.65 5.33
CA GLU A 138 7.90 3.32 4.98
C GLU A 138 9.25 3.37 4.24
N GLN A 139 10.25 2.62 4.74
CA GLN A 139 11.38 2.16 3.95
C GLN A 139 10.91 0.99 3.09
N ILE A 140 11.05 1.10 1.78
CA ILE A 140 10.40 0.19 0.84
C ILE A 140 11.08 -1.19 0.84
N ALA A 141 10.27 -2.26 0.91
CA ALA A 141 10.71 -3.64 0.70
C ALA A 141 11.19 -3.85 -0.76
N PRO A 142 12.23 -4.66 -0.99
CA PRO A 142 12.72 -4.95 -2.34
C PRO A 142 11.68 -5.73 -3.17
N GLY A 143 11.83 -5.68 -4.49
CA GLY A 143 11.20 -6.62 -5.40
C GLY A 143 11.89 -7.99 -5.42
N ASN A 144 11.43 -8.89 -6.29
CA ASN A 144 12.08 -10.18 -6.50
C ASN A 144 13.46 -10.02 -7.19
N ASN A 145 14.23 -11.11 -7.23
CA ASN A 145 15.59 -11.09 -7.77
C ASN A 145 15.66 -10.73 -9.27
N GLU A 146 14.60 -10.96 -10.04
CA GLU A 146 14.56 -10.62 -11.47
C GLU A 146 14.35 -9.11 -11.67
N THR A 147 13.52 -8.50 -10.83
CA THR A 147 13.25 -7.06 -10.84
C THR A 147 14.41 -6.25 -10.28
N MET A 148 15.04 -6.75 -9.21
CA MET A 148 16.12 -6.05 -8.50
C MET A 148 17.44 -6.12 -9.26
N THR A 149 17.56 -5.30 -10.34
CA THR A 149 18.85 -5.07 -11.00
C THR A 149 19.86 -4.44 -10.04
N ASN A 150 21.16 -4.47 -10.41
CA ASN A 150 22.18 -3.81 -9.59
C ASN A 150 21.92 -2.31 -9.41
N ASP A 151 21.44 -1.63 -10.45
CA ASP A 151 21.12 -0.21 -10.42
C ASP A 151 19.94 0.06 -9.49
N LEU A 152 18.83 -0.66 -9.66
CA LEU A 152 17.65 -0.51 -8.81
C LEU A 152 17.96 -0.86 -7.33
N SER A 153 18.80 -1.85 -7.09
CA SER A 153 19.21 -2.21 -5.71
C SER A 153 20.01 -1.08 -5.05
N LEU A 154 20.87 -0.40 -5.79
CA LEU A 154 21.59 0.78 -5.29
C LEU A 154 20.64 1.94 -5.02
N LYS A 155 19.74 2.25 -5.96
CA LYS A 155 18.72 3.29 -5.79
C LYS A 155 17.81 3.02 -4.60
N LEU A 156 17.33 1.78 -4.43
CA LEU A 156 16.51 1.40 -3.29
C LEU A 156 17.26 1.55 -1.95
N SER A 157 18.53 1.15 -1.90
CA SER A 157 19.35 1.34 -0.71
C SER A 157 19.51 2.82 -0.36
N GLU A 158 19.84 3.65 -1.35
CA GLU A 158 19.96 5.10 -1.18
C GLU A 158 18.63 5.73 -0.73
N PHE A 159 17.53 5.34 -1.38
CA PHE A 159 16.19 5.80 -1.03
C PHE A 159 15.84 5.48 0.43
N ASN A 160 16.04 4.23 0.87
CA ASN A 160 15.74 3.82 2.24
C ASN A 160 16.62 4.53 3.28
N ASP A 161 17.89 4.85 2.94
CA ASP A 161 18.74 5.67 3.78
C ASP A 161 18.22 7.11 3.87
N LEU A 162 17.75 7.67 2.77
CA LEU A 162 17.14 9.01 2.72
C LEU A 162 15.81 9.06 3.48
N ILE A 163 14.98 8.02 3.42
CA ILE A 163 13.76 7.89 4.25
C ILE A 163 14.09 7.99 5.74
N HIS A 164 15.13 7.28 6.21
CA HIS A 164 15.55 7.35 7.60
C HIS A 164 16.03 8.75 8.00
N GLN A 165 16.78 9.42 7.12
CA GLN A 165 17.24 10.79 7.34
C GLN A 165 16.05 11.77 7.37
N THR A 166 15.12 11.64 6.42
CA THR A 166 13.91 12.47 6.34
C THR A 166 13.06 12.32 7.60
N ALA A 167 12.83 11.10 8.07
CA ALA A 167 12.10 10.86 9.32
C ALA A 167 12.75 11.59 10.51
N THR A 168 14.08 11.60 10.60
CA THR A 168 14.80 12.32 11.66
C THR A 168 14.67 13.84 11.52
N LEU A 169 14.78 14.37 10.30
CA LEU A 169 14.78 15.82 10.04
C LEU A 169 13.39 16.46 10.19
N TYR A 170 12.34 15.73 9.83
CA TYR A 170 10.95 16.23 9.83
C TYR A 170 10.18 15.91 11.10
N SER A 171 10.81 15.25 12.07
CA SER A 171 10.28 15.15 13.42
C SER A 171 10.54 16.43 14.21
N ASN A 172 9.56 16.90 14.96
CA ASN A 172 9.66 18.07 15.83
C ASN A 172 8.97 17.80 17.17
N GLN A 173 8.75 18.86 17.99
CA GLN A 173 8.16 18.70 19.33
C GLN A 173 6.68 18.27 19.30
N ASN A 174 5.98 18.50 18.20
CA ASN A 174 4.53 18.30 18.10
C ASN A 174 4.18 17.17 17.12
N THR A 175 5.00 16.95 16.09
CA THR A 175 4.80 15.93 15.07
C THR A 175 5.98 14.96 15.08
N SER A 176 5.71 13.68 14.84
CA SER A 176 6.73 12.66 14.70
C SER A 176 6.65 12.02 13.31
N VAL A 177 7.79 11.94 12.64
CA VAL A 177 7.95 11.09 11.45
C VAL A 177 8.82 9.91 11.84
N ILE A 178 8.31 8.71 11.68
CA ILE A 178 8.94 7.48 12.12
C ILE A 178 9.21 6.62 10.90
N ALA A 179 10.49 6.35 10.61
CA ALA A 179 10.84 5.40 9.56
C ALA A 179 10.48 3.99 10.00
N VAL A 180 9.76 3.25 9.14
CA VAL A 180 9.39 1.85 9.39
C VAL A 180 10.13 0.97 8.40
N ASP A 181 10.97 0.08 8.91
CA ASP A 181 11.85 -0.75 8.09
C ASP A 181 11.11 -1.98 7.54
N MET A 182 10.77 -1.92 6.26
CA MET A 182 10.21 -3.05 5.51
C MET A 182 11.28 -3.80 4.70
N ASN A 183 12.54 -3.34 4.73
CA ASN A 183 13.61 -3.88 3.89
C ASN A 183 14.41 -4.98 4.60
N THR A 184 14.74 -4.77 5.88
CA THR A 184 15.58 -5.71 6.64
C THR A 184 14.86 -7.05 6.83
N ASN A 185 15.50 -8.16 6.43
CA ASN A 185 14.97 -9.52 6.45
C ASN A 185 13.79 -9.78 5.48
N PHE A 186 13.43 -8.84 4.64
CA PHE A 186 12.46 -9.10 3.57
C PHE A 186 13.12 -9.96 2.48
N THR A 187 12.40 -10.95 1.98
CA THR A 187 12.88 -11.86 0.93
C THR A 187 11.83 -12.06 -0.14
N GLU A 188 12.23 -12.44 -1.35
CA GLU A 188 11.31 -12.67 -2.47
C GLU A 188 10.22 -13.72 -2.21
N ASN A 189 10.41 -14.63 -1.24
CA ASN A 189 9.37 -15.58 -0.82
C ASN A 189 8.15 -14.91 -0.17
N LEU A 190 8.24 -13.63 0.15
CA LEU A 190 7.17 -12.80 0.71
C LEU A 190 6.36 -12.07 -0.38
N LEU A 191 6.71 -12.28 -1.65
CA LEU A 191 6.06 -11.67 -2.80
C LEU A 191 5.14 -12.67 -3.53
N ALA A 192 4.04 -12.16 -4.07
CA ALA A 192 3.13 -12.87 -4.95
C ALA A 192 3.57 -12.77 -6.42
N ASP A 193 4.22 -11.67 -6.78
CA ASP A 193 4.76 -11.37 -8.09
C ASP A 193 6.12 -10.63 -7.98
N GLU A 194 6.42 -9.71 -8.90
CA GLU A 194 7.67 -8.97 -8.93
C GLU A 194 7.86 -8.06 -7.70
N VAL A 195 6.78 -7.47 -7.17
CA VAL A 195 6.84 -6.42 -6.13
C VAL A 195 5.73 -6.46 -5.09
N HIS A 196 4.62 -7.17 -5.35
CA HIS A 196 3.47 -7.17 -4.45
C HIS A 196 3.54 -8.30 -3.43
N TYR A 197 3.00 -8.04 -2.25
CA TYR A 197 3.03 -9.00 -1.14
C TYR A 197 2.10 -10.20 -1.36
N ASN A 198 2.57 -11.40 -1.04
CA ASN A 198 1.69 -12.51 -0.73
C ASN A 198 1.22 -12.41 0.74
N GLN A 199 0.43 -13.38 1.21
CA GLN A 199 -0.05 -13.39 2.58
C GLN A 199 1.07 -13.28 3.63
N TYR A 200 2.22 -13.94 3.41
CA TYR A 200 3.34 -13.89 4.36
C TYR A 200 4.01 -12.53 4.36
N GLY A 201 4.13 -11.89 3.19
CA GLY A 201 4.63 -10.52 3.07
C GLY A 201 3.69 -9.51 3.71
N ALA A 202 2.38 -9.67 3.54
CA ALA A 202 1.38 -8.83 4.21
C ALA A 202 1.48 -8.94 5.73
N VAL A 203 1.66 -10.15 6.28
CA VAL A 203 1.90 -10.38 7.71
C VAL A 203 3.20 -9.69 8.16
N PHE A 204 4.30 -9.87 7.41
CA PHE A 204 5.59 -9.24 7.74
C PHE A 204 5.45 -7.72 7.86
N VAL A 205 4.86 -7.07 6.87
CA VAL A 205 4.67 -5.61 6.84
C VAL A 205 3.73 -5.15 7.97
N ALA A 206 2.66 -5.90 8.23
CA ALA A 206 1.74 -5.63 9.33
C ALA A 206 2.43 -5.65 10.70
N GLU A 207 3.30 -6.62 10.95
CA GLU A 207 4.09 -6.74 12.19
C GLU A 207 5.03 -5.53 12.39
N GLN A 208 5.67 -5.03 11.31
CA GLN A 208 6.51 -3.83 11.40
C GLN A 208 5.70 -2.60 11.77
N TYR A 209 4.56 -2.39 11.08
CA TYR A 209 3.66 -1.29 11.42
C TYR A 209 3.09 -1.41 12.83
N TYR A 210 2.58 -2.58 13.22
CA TYR A 210 2.04 -2.79 14.57
C TYR A 210 3.08 -2.50 15.65
N THR A 211 4.30 -3.00 15.47
CA THR A 211 5.41 -2.73 16.40
C THR A 211 5.65 -1.24 16.53
N SER A 212 5.71 -0.51 15.42
CA SER A 212 5.95 0.94 15.42
C SER A 212 4.78 1.71 16.05
N ILE A 213 3.53 1.38 15.69
CA ILE A 213 2.31 2.01 16.23
C ILE A 213 2.22 1.80 17.75
N SER A 214 2.43 0.57 18.22
CA SER A 214 2.31 0.22 19.65
C SER A 214 3.38 0.85 20.55
N THR A 215 4.48 1.38 19.98
CA THR A 215 5.50 2.13 20.75
C THR A 215 5.06 3.55 21.07
N VAL A 216 4.18 4.14 20.27
CA VAL A 216 3.78 5.56 20.40
C VAL A 216 2.35 5.74 20.87
N PHE A 217 1.47 4.81 20.53
CA PHE A 217 0.08 4.84 20.96
C PHE A 217 -0.21 3.78 22.02
N ASN A 218 -1.17 4.05 22.86
CA ASN A 218 -1.74 3.07 23.78
C ASN A 218 -3.20 2.81 23.42
N SER A 219 -3.70 1.62 23.68
CA SER A 219 -4.96 1.07 23.16
C SER A 219 -6.26 1.65 23.76
N GLN A 220 -6.24 2.84 24.37
CA GLN A 220 -7.39 3.36 25.14
C GLN A 220 -8.52 3.95 24.27
N ASN A 221 -8.23 4.44 23.08
CA ASN A 221 -9.20 5.01 22.15
C ASN A 221 -8.96 4.48 20.72
N PRO A 222 -10.00 4.40 19.88
CA PRO A 222 -9.80 4.11 18.47
C PRO A 222 -8.88 5.15 17.83
N LEU A 223 -7.83 4.68 17.15
CA LEU A 223 -6.92 5.52 16.37
C LEU A 223 -7.43 5.66 14.95
N LYS A 224 -7.53 6.89 14.47
CA LYS A 224 -7.83 7.20 13.09
C LYS A 224 -6.56 7.22 12.27
N ILE A 225 -6.42 6.24 11.41
CA ILE A 225 -5.22 5.97 10.62
C ILE A 225 -5.55 6.08 9.14
N LEU A 226 -4.79 6.88 8.40
CA LEU A 226 -4.86 6.99 6.95
C LEU A 226 -3.77 6.11 6.31
N PRO A 227 -4.11 4.92 5.73
CA PRO A 227 -3.20 4.19 4.87
C PRO A 227 -3.12 4.90 3.51
N LEU A 228 -1.99 5.52 3.19
CA LEU A 228 -1.78 6.36 2.01
C LEU A 228 -0.62 5.83 1.18
N GLY A 229 -0.82 5.59 -0.11
CA GLY A 229 0.27 5.16 -0.97
C GLY A 229 -0.17 4.46 -2.26
N ASP A 230 0.63 3.51 -2.69
CA ASP A 230 0.51 2.82 -3.98
C ASP A 230 -0.25 1.48 -3.90
N SER A 231 0.02 0.58 -4.86
CA SER A 231 -0.60 -0.75 -4.95
C SER A 231 -0.35 -1.64 -3.74
N ARG A 232 0.74 -1.46 -3.00
CA ARG A 232 1.03 -2.21 -1.77
C ARG A 232 0.09 -1.82 -0.63
N VAL A 233 -0.41 -0.57 -0.65
CA VAL A 233 -1.47 -0.11 0.25
C VAL A 233 -2.83 -0.55 -0.28
N GLU A 234 -3.10 -0.39 -1.59
CA GLU A 234 -4.36 -0.78 -2.21
C GLU A 234 -4.67 -2.26 -1.97
N GLY A 235 -3.75 -3.15 -2.38
CA GLY A 235 -3.94 -4.59 -2.37
C GLY A 235 -5.12 -5.03 -3.25
N ALA A 236 -5.10 -6.26 -3.68
CA ALA A 236 -6.21 -6.85 -4.39
C ALA A 236 -6.36 -8.30 -3.93
N ARG A 237 -7.28 -8.55 -3.01
CA ARG A 237 -7.63 -9.91 -2.63
C ARG A 237 -8.57 -10.50 -3.66
N PRO A 238 -8.32 -11.74 -4.15
CA PRO A 238 -9.23 -12.43 -5.07
C PRO A 238 -10.54 -12.85 -4.41
#